data_81400a304d397314bfefea75be0f256e
#
_entry.id   81400a304d397314bfefea75be0f256e
#
_cell.length_a   1.000
_cell.length_b   1.000
_cell.length_c   1.000
_cell.angle_alpha   90.00
_cell.angle_beta   90.00
_cell.angle_gamma   90.00
#
_symmetry.space_group_name_H-M   'P 1'
#
loop_
_entity.id
_entity.type
_entity.pdbx_description
1 polymer ?
#
loop_
_entity_poly.entity_id
_entity_poly.type
_entity_poly.pdbx_seq_one_letter_code
_entity_poly.pdbx_strand_id
1 'polypeptide(L)'
;MRYDRFDFDVITQWITPGERVLDLGCGDGSLLRHLIDARQIQGWGVEKDIERVRACIANGVNVLHLDMDRGLSDFEDGFFDHVIMSFSLQAMHNTQEILAEMLRVGREAVVSFPNFGYWRHRQAILNGRMPVSESLPHQWYNTPNVRFFTIADFEALCAQNGILIHEGLAFDEGKVVTEEPNFLGSVALYRLGRAA
;
A
#
# COMPACT_ATOMS: atom_id res chain seq x y z
N MET A 1 15.05 -3.24 10.89
CA MET A 1 15.69 -3.08 9.58
C MET A 1 14.97 -1.96 8.88
N ARG A 2 15.65 -0.87 8.52
CA ARG A 2 15.08 0.16 7.67
C ARG A 2 15.11 -0.40 6.25
N TYR A 3 13.94 -0.80 5.71
CA TYR A 3 13.74 -0.74 4.27
C TYR A 3 14.17 0.67 3.85
N ASP A 4 15.05 0.75 2.86
CA ASP A 4 15.21 1.99 2.12
C ASP A 4 13.83 2.24 1.50
N ARG A 5 13.08 3.20 2.04
CA ARG A 5 11.67 3.43 1.69
C ARG A 5 11.61 4.18 0.35
N PHE A 6 12.11 3.49 -0.70
CA PHE A 6 12.06 3.98 -2.09
C PHE A 6 10.64 4.33 -2.55
N ASP A 7 9.63 3.68 -1.95
CA ASP A 7 8.22 3.98 -2.17
C ASP A 7 7.86 5.41 -1.77
N PHE A 8 8.49 5.98 -0.73
CA PHE A 8 8.24 7.35 -0.29
C PHE A 8 8.56 8.37 -1.38
N ASP A 9 9.70 8.24 -2.04
CA ASP A 9 10.13 9.16 -3.09
C ASP A 9 9.18 9.13 -4.29
N VAL A 10 8.74 7.94 -4.68
CA VAL A 10 7.80 7.77 -5.78
C VAL A 10 6.42 8.31 -5.42
N ILE A 11 5.88 7.94 -4.25
CA ILE A 11 4.60 8.45 -3.76
C ILE A 11 4.64 9.98 -3.68
N THR A 12 5.74 10.55 -3.17
CA THR A 12 5.93 12.01 -3.10
C THR A 12 5.83 12.69 -4.47
N GLN A 13 6.29 12.04 -5.54
CA GLN A 13 6.19 12.60 -6.90
C GLN A 13 4.74 12.65 -7.40
N TRP A 14 3.88 11.72 -6.97
CA TRP A 14 2.48 11.68 -7.34
C TRP A 14 1.59 12.65 -6.56
N ILE A 15 2.05 13.11 -5.39
CA ILE A 15 1.30 14.00 -4.50
C ILE A 15 1.61 15.46 -4.82
N THR A 16 0.56 16.26 -5.05
CA THR A 16 0.67 17.71 -5.24
C THR A 16 0.71 18.44 -3.88
N PRO A 17 1.50 19.54 -3.75
CA PRO A 17 1.53 20.30 -2.51
C PRO A 17 0.16 20.77 -2.03
N GLY A 18 -0.11 20.59 -0.74
CA GLY A 18 -1.35 21.04 -0.08
C GLY A 18 -2.53 20.07 -0.19
N GLU A 19 -2.40 18.94 -0.89
CA GLU A 19 -3.46 17.94 -1.03
C GLU A 19 -3.84 17.29 0.30
N ARG A 20 -5.08 16.76 0.34
CA ARG A 20 -5.62 15.96 1.44
C ARG A 20 -5.31 14.48 1.18
N VAL A 21 -4.55 13.89 2.11
CA VAL A 21 -4.07 12.51 1.97
C VAL A 21 -4.50 11.69 3.17
N LEU A 22 -5.08 10.52 2.91
CA LEU A 22 -5.41 9.49 3.89
C LEU A 22 -4.46 8.31 3.72
N ASP A 23 -3.81 7.86 4.80
CA ASP A 23 -2.94 6.68 4.82
C ASP A 23 -3.57 5.57 5.66
N LEU A 24 -3.95 4.48 5.03
CA LEU A 24 -4.62 3.32 5.62
C LEU A 24 -3.60 2.28 6.09
N GLY A 25 -3.57 2.03 7.39
CA GLY A 25 -2.53 1.23 8.03
C GLY A 25 -1.22 2.00 8.13
N CYS A 26 -1.30 3.26 8.55
CA CYS A 26 -0.20 4.22 8.51
C CYS A 26 0.99 3.87 9.43
N GLY A 27 0.87 2.82 10.24
CA GLY A 27 1.95 2.38 11.11
C GLY A 27 2.34 3.45 12.13
N ASP A 28 3.60 3.84 12.14
CA ASP A 28 4.13 4.92 12.98
C ASP A 28 3.95 6.33 12.39
N GLY A 29 3.28 6.44 11.23
CA GLY A 29 3.04 7.70 10.53
C GLY A 29 4.24 8.24 9.75
N SER A 30 5.30 7.44 9.57
CA SER A 30 6.53 7.92 8.91
C SER A 30 6.32 8.37 7.46
N LEU A 31 5.45 7.69 6.68
CA LEU A 31 5.10 8.13 5.34
C LEU A 31 4.37 9.48 5.35
N LEU A 32 3.33 9.63 6.18
CA LEU A 32 2.60 10.89 6.30
C LEU A 32 3.50 12.03 6.77
N ARG A 33 4.39 11.78 7.75
CA ARG A 33 5.35 12.79 8.20
C ARG A 33 6.26 13.24 7.06
N HIS A 34 6.78 12.27 6.28
CA HIS A 34 7.59 12.57 5.10
C HIS A 34 6.83 13.42 4.08
N LEU A 35 5.59 13.08 3.76
CA LEU A 35 4.74 13.83 2.81
C LEU A 35 4.38 15.21 3.33
N ILE A 36 4.10 15.36 4.64
CA ILE A 36 3.87 16.67 5.26
C ILE A 36 5.11 17.56 5.10
N ASP A 37 6.29 17.04 5.38
CA ASP A 37 7.54 17.81 5.27
C ASP A 37 7.88 18.17 3.82
N ALA A 38 7.69 17.23 2.89
CA ALA A 38 8.08 17.38 1.48
C ALA A 38 7.04 18.14 0.64
N ARG A 39 5.74 18.00 0.92
CA ARG A 39 4.63 18.48 0.09
C ARG A 39 3.63 19.35 0.85
N GLN A 40 3.80 19.56 2.16
CA GLN A 40 2.88 20.36 2.98
C GLN A 40 1.42 19.87 2.88
N ILE A 41 1.23 18.57 2.79
CA ILE A 41 -0.10 17.94 2.70
C ILE A 41 -0.90 18.13 3.99
N GLN A 42 -2.23 18.00 3.87
CA GLN A 42 -3.11 17.75 4.99
C GLN A 42 -3.25 16.23 5.12
N GLY A 43 -2.54 15.63 6.07
CA GLY A 43 -2.43 14.19 6.23
C GLY A 43 -3.23 13.64 7.39
N TRP A 44 -3.92 12.52 7.18
CA TRP A 44 -4.60 11.71 8.19
C TRP A 44 -4.18 10.25 8.05
N GLY A 45 -3.93 9.59 9.18
CA GLY A 45 -3.66 8.17 9.23
C GLY A 45 -4.84 7.40 9.82
N VAL A 46 -4.99 6.16 9.41
CA VAL A 46 -5.84 5.16 10.07
C VAL A 46 -4.94 4.01 10.53
N GLU A 47 -5.01 3.67 11.82
CA GLU A 47 -4.23 2.57 12.40
C GLU A 47 -5.03 1.87 13.49
N LYS A 48 -4.97 0.54 13.57
CA LYS A 48 -5.69 -0.26 14.57
C LYS A 48 -4.84 -0.61 15.80
N ASP A 49 -3.52 -0.59 15.68
CA ASP A 49 -2.62 -0.88 16.78
C ASP A 49 -2.40 0.39 17.61
N ILE A 50 -2.80 0.35 18.89
CA ILE A 50 -2.73 1.52 19.79
C ILE A 50 -1.31 2.01 20.02
N GLU A 51 -0.30 1.13 20.02
CA GLU A 51 1.09 1.55 20.19
C GLU A 51 1.60 2.30 18.95
N ARG A 52 1.17 1.88 17.76
CA ARG A 52 1.46 2.61 16.52
C ARG A 52 0.72 3.94 16.45
N VAL A 53 -0.54 4.00 16.90
CA VAL A 53 -1.28 5.26 17.06
C VAL A 53 -0.51 6.24 17.95
N ARG A 54 0.02 5.77 19.09
CA ARG A 54 0.87 6.59 19.98
C ARG A 54 2.14 7.08 19.27
N ALA A 55 2.77 6.24 18.46
CA ALA A 55 3.93 6.63 17.67
C ALA A 55 3.58 7.70 16.63
N CYS A 56 2.44 7.58 15.92
CA CYS A 56 1.94 8.62 15.01
C CYS A 56 1.78 9.97 15.71
N ILE A 57 1.14 9.98 16.88
CA ILE A 57 0.94 11.22 17.67
C ILE A 57 2.29 11.82 18.07
N ALA A 58 3.24 10.99 18.50
CA ALA A 58 4.59 11.44 18.85
C ALA A 58 5.34 12.02 17.64
N ASN A 59 5.07 11.52 16.43
CA ASN A 59 5.61 12.02 15.17
C ASN A 59 4.84 13.25 14.62
N GLY A 60 3.84 13.76 15.37
CA GLY A 60 3.06 14.94 14.95
C GLY A 60 2.15 14.69 13.75
N VAL A 61 1.65 13.45 13.60
CA VAL A 61 0.73 13.05 12.54
C VAL A 61 -0.68 12.87 13.11
N ASN A 62 -1.69 13.42 12.42
CA ASN A 62 -3.09 13.15 12.76
C ASN A 62 -3.43 11.69 12.46
N VAL A 63 -3.98 10.97 13.43
CA VAL A 63 -4.31 9.56 13.29
C VAL A 63 -5.65 9.24 13.94
N LEU A 64 -6.41 8.38 13.27
CA LEU A 64 -7.67 7.81 13.76
C LEU A 64 -7.41 6.35 14.16
N HIS A 65 -7.81 6.01 15.38
CA HIS A 65 -7.74 4.63 15.88
C HIS A 65 -8.94 3.83 15.36
N LEU A 66 -8.80 3.24 14.17
CA LEU A 66 -9.87 2.50 13.48
C LEU A 66 -9.34 1.20 12.88
N ASP A 67 -10.22 0.21 12.78
CA ASP A 67 -9.98 -1.00 12.02
C ASP A 67 -10.59 -0.85 10.62
N MET A 68 -9.74 -0.72 9.60
CA MET A 68 -10.14 -0.51 8.21
C MET A 68 -10.88 -1.72 7.58
N ASP A 69 -10.80 -2.91 8.18
CA ASP A 69 -11.65 -4.06 7.77
C ASP A 69 -13.16 -3.80 8.02
N ARG A 70 -13.51 -2.76 8.79
CA ARG A 70 -14.90 -2.31 8.99
C ARG A 70 -15.39 -1.32 7.93
N GLY A 71 -14.54 -0.99 6.96
CA GLY A 71 -14.82 -0.04 5.90
C GLY A 71 -14.49 1.41 6.27
N LEU A 72 -14.75 2.31 5.34
CA LEU A 72 -14.45 3.75 5.44
C LEU A 72 -15.74 4.60 5.46
N SER A 73 -16.86 4.06 5.95
CA SER A 73 -18.18 4.70 5.94
C SER A 73 -18.23 6.06 6.66
N ASP A 74 -17.29 6.31 7.59
CA ASP A 74 -17.20 7.57 8.32
C ASP A 74 -16.60 8.72 7.50
N PHE A 75 -16.09 8.42 6.30
CA PHE A 75 -15.50 9.40 5.38
C PHE A 75 -16.44 9.69 4.21
N GLU A 76 -16.56 10.98 3.86
CA GLU A 76 -17.36 11.45 2.73
C GLU A 76 -16.72 11.07 1.38
N ASP A 77 -17.57 10.91 0.37
CA ASP A 77 -17.14 10.63 -1.00
C ASP A 77 -16.24 11.75 -1.54
N GLY A 78 -15.08 11.39 -2.09
CA GLY A 78 -14.15 12.32 -2.72
C GLY A 78 -13.55 13.37 -1.76
N PHE A 79 -13.58 13.11 -0.45
CA PHE A 79 -13.02 14.04 0.51
C PHE A 79 -11.50 14.16 0.39
N PHE A 80 -10.81 13.07 0.07
CA PHE A 80 -9.37 13.05 -0.09
C PHE A 80 -8.95 13.17 -1.56
N ASP A 81 -7.81 13.78 -1.81
CA ASP A 81 -7.19 13.78 -3.13
C ASP A 81 -6.51 12.45 -3.39
N HIS A 82 -5.80 11.90 -2.38
CA HIS A 82 -5.20 10.58 -2.44
C HIS A 82 -5.51 9.75 -1.19
N VAL A 83 -5.78 8.45 -1.40
CA VAL A 83 -5.86 7.44 -0.35
C VAL A 83 -4.74 6.43 -0.56
N ILE A 84 -3.87 6.28 0.43
CA ILE A 84 -2.69 5.42 0.35
C ILE A 84 -2.90 4.17 1.20
N MET A 85 -2.42 3.03 0.71
CA MET A 85 -2.31 1.78 1.44
C MET A 85 -0.95 1.15 1.13
N SER A 86 0.07 1.55 1.90
CA SER A 86 1.43 1.07 1.70
C SER A 86 1.70 -0.18 2.53
N PHE A 87 2.00 -1.29 1.86
CA PHE A 87 2.28 -2.61 2.45
C PHE A 87 1.21 -3.12 3.42
N SER A 88 -0.05 -2.74 3.22
CA SER A 88 -1.17 -3.13 4.08
C SER A 88 -2.25 -3.93 3.34
N LEU A 89 -2.32 -3.85 2.01
CA LEU A 89 -3.35 -4.49 1.20
C LEU A 89 -3.40 -6.02 1.40
N GLN A 90 -2.24 -6.67 1.50
CA GLN A 90 -2.15 -8.13 1.70
C GLN A 90 -2.63 -8.59 3.09
N ALA A 91 -2.81 -7.67 4.03
CA ALA A 91 -3.37 -7.97 5.36
C ALA A 91 -4.89 -7.80 5.44
N MET A 92 -5.54 -7.31 4.35
CA MET A 92 -6.99 -7.09 4.31
C MET A 92 -7.77 -8.35 4.03
N HIS A 93 -8.88 -8.54 4.77
CA HIS A 93 -9.79 -9.67 4.53
C HIS A 93 -10.66 -9.44 3.29
N ASN A 94 -11.09 -8.20 3.05
CA ASN A 94 -11.99 -7.80 1.95
C ASN A 94 -11.28 -6.87 0.97
N THR A 95 -10.34 -7.42 0.19
CA THR A 95 -9.48 -6.63 -0.73
C THR A 95 -10.28 -5.82 -1.76
N GLN A 96 -11.35 -6.40 -2.33
CA GLN A 96 -12.19 -5.70 -3.33
C GLN A 96 -12.94 -4.52 -2.72
N GLU A 97 -13.53 -4.73 -1.53
CA GLU A 97 -14.30 -3.71 -0.83
C GLU A 97 -13.41 -2.53 -0.42
N ILE A 98 -12.21 -2.81 0.13
CA ILE A 98 -11.32 -1.71 0.54
C ILE A 98 -10.81 -0.91 -0.66
N LEU A 99 -10.52 -1.53 -1.80
CA LEU A 99 -10.12 -0.81 -3.02
C LEU A 99 -11.27 0.07 -3.54
N ALA A 100 -12.51 -0.43 -3.51
CA ALA A 100 -13.68 0.36 -3.87
C ALA A 100 -13.89 1.55 -2.92
N GLU A 101 -13.75 1.34 -1.62
CA GLU A 101 -13.85 2.39 -0.61
C GLU A 101 -12.72 3.42 -0.73
N MET A 102 -11.47 2.99 -0.97
CA MET A 102 -10.36 3.91 -1.22
C MET A 102 -10.68 4.85 -2.39
N LEU A 103 -11.22 4.31 -3.48
CA LEU A 103 -11.64 5.11 -4.64
C LEU A 103 -12.94 5.86 -4.42
N ARG A 104 -13.81 5.47 -3.48
CA ARG A 104 -14.99 6.24 -3.10
C ARG A 104 -14.60 7.50 -2.32
N VAL A 105 -13.76 7.37 -1.32
CA VAL A 105 -13.36 8.48 -0.45
C VAL A 105 -12.25 9.33 -1.02
N GLY A 106 -11.45 8.79 -1.97
CA GLY A 106 -10.37 9.48 -2.66
C GLY A 106 -10.60 9.64 -4.15
N ARG A 107 -9.96 10.65 -4.74
CA ARG A 107 -9.89 10.82 -6.21
C ARG A 107 -9.01 9.77 -6.84
N GLU A 108 -7.86 9.53 -6.21
CA GLU A 108 -6.90 8.50 -6.59
C GLU A 108 -6.55 7.63 -5.38
N ALA A 109 -6.18 6.40 -5.65
CA ALA A 109 -5.66 5.48 -4.65
C ALA A 109 -4.22 5.10 -4.99
N VAL A 110 -3.39 4.92 -3.95
CA VAL A 110 -2.03 4.44 -4.08
C VAL A 110 -1.89 3.18 -3.26
N VAL A 111 -1.44 2.09 -3.87
CA VAL A 111 -1.25 0.82 -3.17
C VAL A 111 0.15 0.27 -3.42
N SER A 112 0.79 -0.26 -2.39
CA SER A 112 2.00 -1.05 -2.55
C SER A 112 1.87 -2.40 -1.83
N PHE A 113 2.49 -3.42 -2.40
CA PHE A 113 2.43 -4.78 -1.86
C PHE A 113 3.65 -5.62 -2.27
N PRO A 114 3.99 -6.64 -1.48
CA PRO A 114 4.99 -7.63 -1.87
C PRO A 114 4.46 -8.52 -2.98
N ASN A 115 5.21 -8.65 -4.07
CA ASN A 115 4.84 -9.50 -5.19
C ASN A 115 5.16 -10.98 -4.90
N PHE A 116 4.14 -11.79 -4.67
CA PHE A 116 4.32 -13.23 -4.46
C PHE A 116 4.78 -13.97 -5.72
N GLY A 117 4.60 -13.34 -6.91
CA GLY A 117 5.10 -13.82 -8.20
C GLY A 117 6.61 -13.69 -8.43
N TYR A 118 7.33 -13.02 -7.53
CA TYR A 118 8.78 -12.81 -7.62
C TYR A 118 9.55 -14.14 -7.74
N TRP A 119 10.54 -14.22 -8.59
CA TRP A 119 11.21 -15.48 -8.92
C TRP A 119 11.81 -16.24 -7.72
N ARG A 120 12.36 -15.52 -6.73
CA ARG A 120 12.87 -16.15 -5.50
C ARG A 120 11.76 -16.76 -4.66
N HIS A 121 10.56 -16.17 -4.65
CA HIS A 121 9.39 -16.72 -3.96
C HIS A 121 8.91 -17.98 -4.68
N ARG A 122 8.83 -17.96 -6.03
CA ARG A 122 8.48 -19.15 -6.82
C ARG A 122 9.48 -20.28 -6.60
N GLN A 123 10.78 -19.95 -6.56
CA GLN A 123 11.83 -20.95 -6.31
C GLN A 123 11.68 -21.57 -4.89
N ALA A 124 11.36 -20.78 -3.87
CA ALA A 124 11.13 -21.29 -2.52
C ALA A 124 9.97 -22.29 -2.51
N ILE A 125 8.84 -21.96 -3.16
CA ILE A 125 7.67 -22.85 -3.29
C ILE A 125 8.02 -24.13 -4.04
N LEU A 126 8.75 -24.04 -5.16
CA LEU A 126 9.21 -25.22 -5.91
C LEU A 126 10.10 -26.13 -5.06
N ASN A 127 10.85 -25.56 -4.12
CA ASN A 127 11.66 -26.29 -3.15
C ASN A 127 10.86 -26.78 -1.91
N GLY A 128 9.52 -26.65 -1.94
CA GLY A 128 8.64 -27.10 -0.86
C GLY A 128 8.67 -26.25 0.40
N ARG A 129 9.02 -24.96 0.29
CA ARG A 129 9.08 -24.02 1.43
C ARG A 129 8.32 -22.75 1.14
N MET A 130 7.67 -22.18 2.19
CA MET A 130 7.11 -20.85 2.10
C MET A 130 8.24 -19.81 2.00
N PRO A 131 8.11 -18.79 1.13
CA PRO A 131 9.12 -17.77 0.96
C PRO A 131 9.25 -16.88 2.20
N VAL A 132 10.49 -16.56 2.52
CA VAL A 132 10.85 -15.50 3.48
C VAL A 132 11.89 -14.65 2.78
N SER A 133 11.64 -13.36 2.68
CA SER A 133 12.50 -12.40 2.00
C SER A 133 12.38 -11.03 2.67
N GLU A 134 13.07 -10.05 2.14
CA GLU A 134 12.96 -8.69 2.62
C GLU A 134 11.53 -8.13 2.44
N SER A 135 10.88 -8.42 1.30
CA SER A 135 9.48 -8.02 1.06
C SER A 135 8.44 -8.89 1.78
N LEU A 136 8.81 -10.10 2.20
CA LEU A 136 7.98 -11.02 3.00
C LEU A 136 8.77 -11.48 4.25
N PRO A 137 8.95 -10.61 5.26
CA PRO A 137 9.91 -10.86 6.34
C PRO A 137 9.43 -11.87 7.40
N HIS A 138 8.15 -12.24 7.38
CA HIS A 138 7.54 -13.10 8.37
C HIS A 138 7.56 -14.56 7.97
N GLN A 139 7.59 -15.44 8.97
CA GLN A 139 7.36 -16.87 8.78
C GLN A 139 5.88 -17.13 8.52
N TRP A 140 5.55 -18.28 7.90
CA TRP A 140 4.19 -18.65 7.56
C TRP A 140 3.23 -18.71 8.77
N TYR A 141 3.75 -18.92 9.98
CA TYR A 141 2.96 -19.08 11.21
C TYR A 141 2.79 -17.77 12.02
N ASN A 142 3.51 -16.68 11.66
CA ASN A 142 3.41 -15.41 12.39
C ASN A 142 3.23 -14.19 11.46
N THR A 143 2.96 -14.45 10.18
CA THR A 143 2.69 -13.39 9.21
C THR A 143 1.34 -12.73 9.47
N PRO A 144 1.24 -11.40 9.39
CA PRO A 144 -0.05 -10.70 9.38
C PRO A 144 -0.74 -10.79 8.01
N ASN A 145 -0.06 -11.30 6.98
CA ASN A 145 -0.60 -11.37 5.63
C ASN A 145 -1.63 -12.49 5.52
N VAL A 146 -2.83 -12.16 5.08
CA VAL A 146 -3.93 -13.11 4.85
C VAL A 146 -4.17 -13.36 3.36
N ARG A 147 -3.58 -12.54 2.48
CA ARG A 147 -3.64 -12.67 1.03
C ARG A 147 -2.25 -12.76 0.44
N PHE A 148 -2.09 -13.67 -0.52
CA PHE A 148 -0.89 -13.85 -1.31
C PHE A 148 -1.30 -13.75 -2.78
N PHE A 149 -0.79 -12.76 -3.48
CA PHE A 149 -1.13 -12.49 -4.87
C PHE A 149 0.09 -11.93 -5.61
N THR A 150 0.02 -12.00 -6.91
CA THR A 150 1.05 -11.54 -7.82
C THR A 150 0.67 -10.20 -8.44
N ILE A 151 1.59 -9.54 -9.11
CA ILE A 151 1.31 -8.36 -9.93
C ILE A 151 0.22 -8.67 -10.96
N ALA A 152 0.32 -9.81 -11.66
CA ALA A 152 -0.67 -10.21 -12.65
C ALA A 152 -2.08 -10.43 -12.06
N ASP A 153 -2.18 -11.00 -10.85
CA ASP A 153 -3.47 -11.18 -10.16
C ASP A 153 -4.08 -9.82 -9.78
N PHE A 154 -3.25 -8.88 -9.31
CA PHE A 154 -3.71 -7.54 -8.95
C PHE A 154 -4.22 -6.76 -10.16
N GLU A 155 -3.49 -6.79 -11.28
CA GLU A 155 -3.91 -6.14 -12.53
C GLU A 155 -5.20 -6.76 -13.09
N ALA A 156 -5.34 -8.08 -13.01
CA ALA A 156 -6.57 -8.78 -13.38
C ALA A 156 -7.75 -8.35 -12.48
N LEU A 157 -7.51 -8.22 -11.17
CA LEU A 157 -8.52 -7.73 -10.21
C LEU A 157 -8.96 -6.29 -10.56
N CYS A 158 -8.01 -5.39 -10.85
CA CYS A 158 -8.30 -4.03 -11.26
C CYS A 158 -9.18 -4.00 -12.51
N ALA A 159 -8.81 -4.77 -13.54
CA ALA A 159 -9.58 -4.86 -14.78
C ALA A 159 -11.01 -5.40 -14.58
N GLN A 160 -11.18 -6.41 -13.73
CA GLN A 160 -12.48 -7.00 -13.41
C GLN A 160 -13.41 -6.04 -12.66
N ASN A 161 -12.86 -5.12 -11.87
CA ASN A 161 -13.61 -4.18 -11.05
C ASN A 161 -13.69 -2.76 -11.66
N GLY A 162 -13.25 -2.56 -12.91
CA GLY A 162 -13.27 -1.26 -13.55
C GLY A 162 -12.35 -0.23 -12.89
N ILE A 163 -11.29 -0.69 -12.25
CA ILE A 163 -10.28 0.18 -11.66
C ILE A 163 -9.23 0.52 -12.71
N LEU A 164 -9.05 1.83 -12.97
CA LEU A 164 -8.05 2.31 -13.90
C LEU A 164 -6.67 2.35 -13.24
N ILE A 165 -5.70 1.72 -13.86
CA ILE A 165 -4.29 1.83 -13.47
C ILE A 165 -3.70 3.03 -14.21
N HIS A 166 -3.40 4.12 -13.50
CA HIS A 166 -2.72 5.29 -14.06
C HIS A 166 -1.23 5.02 -14.23
N GLU A 167 -0.63 4.36 -13.25
CA GLU A 167 0.79 4.01 -13.26
C GLU A 167 1.02 2.76 -12.41
N GLY A 168 1.86 1.85 -12.90
CA GLY A 168 2.29 0.64 -12.21
C GLY A 168 3.81 0.50 -12.28
N LEU A 169 4.45 0.35 -11.15
CA LEU A 169 5.89 0.19 -11.01
C LEU A 169 6.20 -1.07 -10.21
N ALA A 170 7.22 -1.80 -10.66
CA ALA A 170 7.79 -2.91 -9.90
C ALA A 170 9.21 -2.56 -9.47
N PHE A 171 9.61 -3.09 -8.32
CA PHE A 171 10.93 -2.83 -7.74
C PHE A 171 11.57 -4.12 -7.26
N ASP A 172 12.89 -4.18 -7.37
CA ASP A 172 13.73 -5.16 -6.67
C ASP A 172 14.93 -4.44 -6.07
N GLU A 173 15.20 -4.68 -4.80
CA GLU A 173 16.28 -4.02 -4.04
C GLU A 173 16.27 -2.47 -4.21
N GLY A 174 15.07 -1.87 -4.21
CA GLY A 174 14.85 -0.42 -4.36
C GLY A 174 15.04 0.13 -5.78
N LYS A 175 15.29 -0.71 -6.78
CA LYS A 175 15.45 -0.31 -8.17
C LYS A 175 14.23 -0.66 -9.00
N VAL A 176 13.84 0.22 -9.91
CA VAL A 176 12.74 -0.02 -10.85
C VAL A 176 13.07 -1.19 -11.77
N VAL A 177 12.11 -2.12 -11.90
CA VAL A 177 12.16 -3.28 -12.77
C VAL A 177 11.18 -3.07 -13.91
N THR A 178 11.68 -2.94 -15.14
CA THR A 178 10.87 -2.71 -16.34
C THR A 178 10.63 -3.98 -17.16
N GLU A 179 11.55 -4.95 -17.09
CA GLU A 179 11.44 -6.22 -17.79
C GLU A 179 10.81 -7.27 -16.89
N GLU A 180 9.84 -8.03 -17.40
CA GLU A 180 9.16 -9.10 -16.69
C GLU A 180 8.80 -8.74 -15.21
N PRO A 181 8.09 -7.61 -14.95
CA PRO A 181 7.91 -7.07 -13.61
C PRO A 181 7.26 -8.08 -12.64
N ASN A 182 6.34 -8.93 -13.12
CA ASN A 182 5.72 -9.98 -12.34
C ASN A 182 6.69 -11.12 -11.94
N PHE A 183 7.83 -11.23 -12.60
CA PHE A 183 8.84 -12.27 -12.30
C PHE A 183 10.05 -11.68 -11.56
N LEU A 184 10.54 -10.52 -12.00
CA LEU A 184 11.75 -9.91 -11.47
C LEU A 184 11.51 -8.88 -10.36
N GLY A 185 10.29 -8.35 -10.23
CA GLY A 185 9.94 -7.39 -9.19
C GLY A 185 9.54 -8.08 -7.88
N SER A 186 10.16 -7.70 -6.77
CA SER A 186 9.84 -8.21 -5.42
C SER A 186 8.72 -7.41 -4.74
N VAL A 187 8.51 -6.15 -5.14
CA VAL A 187 7.49 -5.22 -4.65
C VAL A 187 6.84 -4.54 -5.83
N ALA A 188 5.55 -4.24 -5.70
CA ALA A 188 4.79 -3.44 -6.65
C ALA A 188 4.20 -2.20 -5.99
N LEU A 189 4.07 -1.12 -6.76
CA LEU A 189 3.46 0.15 -6.36
C LEU A 189 2.59 0.64 -7.51
N TYR A 190 1.33 0.96 -7.21
CA TYR A 190 0.33 1.36 -8.19
C TYR A 190 -0.36 2.66 -7.80
N ARG A 191 -0.60 3.52 -8.79
CA ARG A 191 -1.52 4.66 -8.73
C ARG A 191 -2.77 4.34 -9.54
N LEU A 192 -3.92 4.42 -8.88
CA LEU A 192 -5.20 3.93 -9.35
C LEU A 192 -6.23 5.05 -9.40
N GLY A 193 -7.20 4.93 -10.30
CA GLY A 193 -8.35 5.80 -10.39
C GLY A 193 -9.62 5.05 -10.78
N ARG A 194 -10.72 5.77 -10.88
CA ARG A 194 -11.98 5.22 -11.41
C ARG A 194 -11.96 5.26 -12.92
N ALA A 195 -12.48 4.21 -13.56
CA ALA A 195 -12.87 4.30 -14.94
C ALA A 195 -14.01 5.33 -15.07
N ALA A 196 -13.91 6.18 -16.09
CA ALA A 196 -14.91 7.23 -16.37
C ALA A 196 -16.26 6.65 -16.78
#